data_86feaaba6d8531fefb61da8f9aeb1ee5
#
_entry.id   86feaaba6d8531fefb61da8f9aeb1ee5
#
_cell.length_a   1.000
_cell.length_b   1.000
_cell.length_c   1.000
_cell.angle_alpha   90.00
_cell.angle_beta   90.00
_cell.angle_gamma   90.00
#
_symmetry.space_group_name_H-M   'P 1'
#
loop_
_entity.id
_entity.type
_entity.pdbx_description
1 polymer ?
#
loop_
_entity_poly.entity_id
_entity_poly.type
_entity_poly.pdbx_seq_one_letter_code
_entity_poly.pdbx_strand_id
1 'polypeptide(L)'
;TMDEVQEVSVADAIEQEIARTGKQGNISIIAFTATPKATTLQLFGKTLPDGSKGPFDVYSMKQAIQECFILDVLNNYTTYKTYYKLNKAVEEDPQFKKGLAKRKIAKFIELSDENIDQKVEIIMDHFISHDIMAELGGQGKAMIVTSGREAAVKYQKSFKRYFKEHHITSIGALVAFSGKVSMDDQDYTEALMNGIAEDKLKERFDTDDYQVLIVANKYQTGFDQPKLVAMYVDKKLRDVAAVQTLSRLNRTVGGYNKKSFVLDFKNTYEDINKAFAPYYKETILSETITPSDVFDLVRKIDEYGILDSDVIHEFNQFLYQEKRSSRDKQKMTALLNKGCSRIREFDVKGQLEIKKGFRGFLRMYTFLIQATA
;
A
#
# COMPACT_ATOMS: atom_id res chain seq x y z
N THR A 1 26.72 -8.64 -19.28
CA THR A 1 25.86 -7.94 -20.22
C THR A 1 25.19 -8.97 -21.12
N MET A 2 24.13 -9.59 -20.68
CA MET A 2 23.22 -10.37 -21.53
C MET A 2 21.81 -9.93 -21.23
N ASP A 3 21.29 -9.25 -22.21
CA ASP A 3 19.92 -9.03 -22.64
C ASP A 3 18.82 -9.28 -21.59
N GLU A 4 18.39 -8.18 -20.95
CA GLU A 4 17.00 -8.02 -20.54
C GLU A 4 16.15 -8.16 -21.82
N VAL A 5 15.53 -9.31 -22.03
CA VAL A 5 14.43 -9.45 -22.97
C VAL A 5 13.33 -8.54 -22.40
N GLN A 6 13.24 -7.31 -22.90
CA GLN A 6 12.09 -6.46 -22.68
C GLN A 6 10.89 -7.22 -23.25
N GLU A 7 9.98 -7.65 -22.37
CA GLU A 7 8.65 -8.05 -22.82
C GLU A 7 8.09 -6.88 -23.64
N VAL A 8 8.00 -7.07 -24.93
CA VAL A 8 7.38 -6.10 -25.85
C VAL A 8 5.96 -5.89 -25.34
N SER A 9 5.63 -4.68 -24.91
CA SER A 9 4.29 -4.42 -24.42
C SER A 9 3.29 -4.66 -25.56
N VAL A 10 2.06 -5.08 -25.22
CA VAL A 10 0.98 -5.25 -26.21
C VAL A 10 0.80 -3.97 -27.03
N ALA A 11 1.00 -2.79 -26.44
CA ALA A 11 0.97 -1.51 -27.13
C ALA A 11 2.08 -1.39 -28.18
N ASP A 12 3.32 -1.80 -27.83
CA ASP A 12 4.45 -1.75 -28.76
C ASP A 12 4.27 -2.75 -29.93
N ALA A 13 3.69 -3.93 -29.66
CA ALA A 13 3.36 -4.90 -30.69
C ALA A 13 2.27 -4.39 -31.65
N ILE A 14 1.23 -3.73 -31.13
CA ILE A 14 0.18 -3.09 -31.95
C ILE A 14 0.77 -1.93 -32.75
N GLU A 15 1.67 -1.12 -32.17
CA GLU A 15 2.34 -0.02 -32.83
C GLU A 15 3.16 -0.53 -34.02
N GLN A 16 3.94 -1.60 -33.83
CA GLN A 16 4.72 -2.24 -34.88
C GLN A 16 3.82 -2.79 -35.99
N GLU A 17 2.68 -3.40 -35.65
CA GLU A 17 1.76 -3.96 -36.63
C GLU A 17 1.03 -2.85 -37.42
N ILE A 18 0.60 -1.75 -36.78
CA ILE A 18 0.01 -0.58 -37.45
C ILE A 18 1.05 0.09 -38.35
N ALA A 19 2.32 0.19 -37.94
CA ALA A 19 3.39 0.73 -38.75
C ALA A 19 3.66 -0.14 -40.01
N ARG A 20 3.51 -1.47 -39.86
CA ARG A 20 3.72 -2.44 -40.96
C ARG A 20 2.55 -2.48 -41.97
N THR A 21 1.31 -2.43 -41.47
CA THR A 21 0.10 -2.67 -42.29
C THR A 21 -0.66 -1.40 -42.66
N GLY A 22 -0.37 -0.27 -42.01
CA GLY A 22 -1.14 0.97 -42.14
C GLY A 22 -2.52 0.91 -41.44
N LYS A 23 -3.21 2.04 -41.39
CA LYS A 23 -4.59 2.09 -40.86
C LYS A 23 -5.55 1.44 -41.86
N GLN A 24 -6.17 0.37 -41.44
CA GLN A 24 -7.23 -0.28 -42.24
C GLN A 24 -8.58 0.37 -41.95
N GLY A 25 -9.27 0.82 -43.01
CA GLY A 25 -10.53 1.60 -42.86
C GLY A 25 -11.72 0.84 -42.31
N ASN A 26 -11.64 -0.48 -42.20
CA ASN A 26 -12.70 -1.36 -41.69
C ASN A 26 -12.43 -1.88 -40.25
N ILE A 27 -11.36 -1.38 -39.58
CA ILE A 27 -11.00 -1.80 -38.25
C ILE A 27 -11.03 -0.58 -37.32
N SER A 28 -11.78 -0.65 -36.22
CA SER A 28 -11.75 0.32 -35.12
C SER A 28 -11.03 -0.28 -33.92
N ILE A 29 -10.01 0.40 -33.43
CA ILE A 29 -9.24 -0.04 -32.26
C ILE A 29 -9.50 0.94 -31.12
N ILE A 30 -9.96 0.41 -29.97
CA ILE A 30 -10.19 1.19 -28.73
C ILE A 30 -9.21 0.68 -27.69
N ALA A 31 -8.39 1.58 -27.14
CA ALA A 31 -7.38 1.25 -26.13
C ALA A 31 -7.86 1.74 -24.75
N PHE A 32 -7.85 0.82 -23.77
CA PHE A 32 -8.12 1.11 -22.37
C PHE A 32 -6.83 0.96 -21.56
N THR A 33 -6.46 1.98 -20.81
CA THR A 33 -5.28 1.95 -19.94
C THR A 33 -5.46 2.87 -18.75
N ALA A 34 -4.98 2.44 -17.58
CA ALA A 34 -4.92 3.28 -16.39
C ALA A 34 -3.72 4.25 -16.41
N THR A 35 -2.71 4.00 -17.27
CA THR A 35 -1.46 4.75 -17.32
C THR A 35 -1.07 5.02 -18.77
N PRO A 36 -1.77 5.96 -19.46
CA PRO A 36 -1.49 6.26 -20.85
C PRO A 36 -0.08 6.84 -21.03
N LYS A 37 0.71 6.24 -21.90
CA LYS A 37 2.00 6.76 -22.34
C LYS A 37 1.80 7.76 -23.49
N ALA A 38 2.79 8.63 -23.72
CA ALA A 38 2.74 9.59 -24.84
C ALA A 38 2.55 8.88 -26.20
N THR A 39 3.22 7.74 -26.42
CA THR A 39 3.06 6.91 -27.61
C THR A 39 1.64 6.36 -27.76
N THR A 40 1.02 5.90 -26.65
CA THR A 40 -0.37 5.43 -26.66
C THR A 40 -1.33 6.57 -27.05
N LEU A 41 -1.11 7.77 -26.54
CA LEU A 41 -1.93 8.93 -26.89
C LEU A 41 -1.73 9.36 -28.36
N GLN A 42 -0.52 9.25 -28.90
CA GLN A 42 -0.26 9.55 -30.31
C GLN A 42 -1.04 8.61 -31.24
N LEU A 43 -1.11 7.32 -30.89
CA LEU A 43 -1.78 6.30 -31.70
C LEU A 43 -3.30 6.34 -31.57
N PHE A 44 -3.80 6.41 -30.35
CA PHE A 44 -5.21 6.22 -30.03
C PHE A 44 -5.91 7.48 -29.51
N GLY A 45 -5.17 8.54 -29.19
CA GLY A 45 -5.73 9.77 -28.65
C GLY A 45 -6.48 10.62 -29.69
N LYS A 46 -7.50 11.34 -29.22
CA LYS A 46 -8.17 12.37 -30.02
C LYS A 46 -7.28 13.60 -30.15
N THR A 47 -7.40 14.31 -31.28
CA THR A 47 -6.73 15.60 -31.44
C THR A 47 -7.49 16.67 -30.66
N LEU A 48 -6.79 17.37 -29.78
CA LEU A 48 -7.30 18.49 -28.99
C LEU A 48 -7.25 19.78 -29.81
N PRO A 49 -7.96 20.87 -29.36
CA PRO A 49 -7.99 22.14 -30.05
C PRO A 49 -6.61 22.82 -30.27
N ASP A 50 -5.64 22.52 -29.40
CA ASP A 50 -4.26 23.00 -29.46
C ASP A 50 -3.37 22.15 -30.39
N GLY A 51 -3.93 21.14 -31.07
CA GLY A 51 -3.23 20.23 -31.96
C GLY A 51 -2.52 19.05 -31.25
N SER A 52 -2.49 19.04 -29.93
CA SER A 52 -1.93 17.93 -29.15
C SER A 52 -2.84 16.69 -29.18
N LYS A 53 -2.31 15.53 -28.73
CA LYS A 53 -3.08 14.30 -28.59
C LYS A 53 -3.45 14.08 -27.13
N GLY A 54 -4.74 13.92 -26.86
CA GLY A 54 -5.27 13.63 -25.53
C GLY A 54 -6.12 12.37 -25.49
N PRO A 55 -6.46 11.85 -24.31
CA PRO A 55 -7.35 10.73 -24.16
C PRO A 55 -8.75 11.04 -24.68
N PHE A 56 -9.44 10.03 -25.19
CA PHE A 56 -10.81 10.18 -25.66
C PHE A 56 -11.77 10.50 -24.51
N ASP A 57 -11.62 9.73 -23.43
CA ASP A 57 -12.32 9.92 -22.16
C ASP A 57 -11.39 9.55 -21.00
N VAL A 58 -11.66 10.08 -19.79
CA VAL A 58 -10.84 9.87 -18.59
C VAL A 58 -11.74 9.57 -17.40
N TYR A 59 -11.64 8.32 -16.92
CA TYR A 59 -12.10 7.95 -15.59
C TYR A 59 -10.89 7.95 -14.65
N SER A 60 -10.74 9.05 -13.90
CA SER A 60 -9.50 9.29 -13.13
C SER A 60 -9.42 8.37 -11.89
N MET A 61 -8.19 8.11 -11.43
CA MET A 61 -7.94 7.38 -10.20
C MET A 61 -8.60 8.08 -8.98
N LYS A 62 -8.58 9.42 -8.94
CA LYS A 62 -9.29 10.21 -7.93
C LYS A 62 -10.79 9.92 -7.93
N GLN A 63 -11.41 9.90 -9.10
CA GLN A 63 -12.83 9.61 -9.24
C GLN A 63 -13.14 8.19 -8.78
N ALA A 64 -12.36 7.20 -9.20
CA ALA A 64 -12.51 5.81 -8.79
C ALA A 64 -12.40 5.62 -7.26
N ILE A 65 -11.51 6.37 -6.60
CA ILE A 65 -11.39 6.38 -5.13
C ILE A 65 -12.60 7.03 -4.48
N GLN A 66 -13.06 8.17 -5.01
CA GLN A 66 -14.23 8.89 -4.47
C GLN A 66 -15.52 8.05 -4.59
N GLU A 67 -15.65 7.30 -5.66
CA GLU A 67 -16.76 6.38 -5.91
C GLU A 67 -16.59 5.01 -5.25
N CYS A 68 -15.50 4.81 -4.48
CA CYS A 68 -15.19 3.58 -3.74
C CYS A 68 -14.98 2.32 -4.61
N PHE A 69 -14.67 2.48 -5.90
CA PHE A 69 -14.30 1.35 -6.76
C PHE A 69 -12.90 0.82 -6.49
N ILE A 70 -12.00 1.71 -6.05
CA ILE A 70 -10.65 1.35 -5.65
C ILE A 70 -10.26 2.04 -4.33
N LEU A 71 -9.27 1.47 -3.63
CA LEU A 71 -8.70 2.07 -2.43
C LEU A 71 -7.61 3.08 -2.80
N ASP A 72 -7.43 4.09 -1.94
CA ASP A 72 -6.27 4.98 -2.00
C ASP A 72 -5.08 4.28 -1.33
N VAL A 73 -4.19 3.75 -2.15
CA VAL A 73 -3.00 3.01 -1.68
C VAL A 73 -1.98 3.89 -0.97
N LEU A 74 -2.07 5.21 -1.16
CA LEU A 74 -1.16 6.16 -0.52
C LEU A 74 -1.62 6.57 0.89
N ASN A 75 -2.83 6.22 1.29
CA ASN A 75 -3.33 6.56 2.63
C ASN A 75 -2.44 6.02 3.77
N ASN A 76 -1.95 4.79 3.61
CA ASN A 76 -1.11 4.12 4.59
C ASN A 76 0.27 3.78 3.99
N TYR A 77 0.79 4.68 3.12
CA TYR A 77 2.15 4.57 2.62
C TYR A 77 3.12 5.17 3.63
N THR A 78 4.11 4.41 4.04
CA THR A 78 5.19 4.89 4.90
C THR A 78 6.56 4.47 4.36
N THR A 79 7.57 5.33 4.58
CA THR A 79 8.96 4.95 4.35
C THR A 79 9.52 4.34 5.62
N TYR A 80 10.44 3.38 5.48
CA TYR A 80 11.13 2.78 6.62
C TYR A 80 11.82 3.86 7.50
N LYS A 81 12.39 4.89 6.88
CA LYS A 81 13.00 6.02 7.58
C LYS A 81 12.01 6.77 8.48
N THR A 82 10.79 6.97 8.01
CA THR A 82 9.71 7.61 8.78
C THR A 82 9.21 6.68 9.88
N TYR A 83 8.97 5.41 9.57
CA TYR A 83 8.59 4.37 10.52
C TYR A 83 9.57 4.28 11.69
N TYR A 84 10.88 4.27 11.39
CA TYR A 84 11.92 4.27 12.42
C TYR A 84 11.92 5.54 13.28
N LYS A 85 11.78 6.72 12.69
CA LYS A 85 11.74 7.99 13.43
C LYS A 85 10.55 8.04 14.41
N LEU A 86 9.39 7.57 13.98
CA LEU A 86 8.19 7.50 14.83
C LEU A 86 8.41 6.56 16.01
N ASN A 87 8.92 5.36 15.77
CA ASN A 87 9.25 4.41 16.82
C ASN A 87 10.26 4.98 17.82
N LYS A 88 11.28 5.70 17.36
CA LYS A 88 12.27 6.34 18.22
C LYS A 88 11.64 7.46 19.07
N ALA A 89 10.78 8.29 18.50
CA ALA A 89 10.10 9.35 19.23
C ALA A 89 9.20 8.79 20.36
N VAL A 90 8.55 7.63 20.11
CA VAL A 90 7.76 6.93 21.13
C VAL A 90 8.63 6.32 22.23
N GLU A 91 9.88 5.89 21.91
CA GLU A 91 10.83 5.40 22.93
C GLU A 91 11.26 6.47 23.92
N GLU A 92 11.31 7.70 23.46
CA GLU A 92 11.69 8.86 24.30
C GLU A 92 10.50 9.39 25.13
N ASP A 93 9.26 8.94 24.86
CA ASP A 93 8.07 9.30 25.63
C ASP A 93 7.89 8.36 26.84
N PRO A 94 7.92 8.90 28.08
CA PRO A 94 7.79 8.09 29.31
C PRO A 94 6.45 7.37 29.47
N GLN A 95 5.43 7.76 28.72
CA GLN A 95 4.08 7.16 28.81
C GLN A 95 3.91 5.87 27.98
N PHE A 96 4.85 5.57 27.07
CA PHE A 96 4.78 4.37 26.23
C PHE A 96 5.64 3.22 26.78
N LYS A 97 5.03 2.02 26.90
CA LYS A 97 5.75 0.81 27.33
C LYS A 97 6.73 0.32 26.24
N LYS A 98 7.98 0.09 26.64
CA LYS A 98 9.07 -0.36 25.77
C LYS A 98 8.85 -1.80 25.31
N GLY A 99 8.67 -2.04 24.01
CA GLY A 99 8.58 -3.37 23.40
C GLY A 99 9.90 -3.85 22.78
N LEU A 100 10.06 -5.17 22.64
CA LEU A 100 11.27 -5.84 22.11
C LEU A 100 11.58 -5.48 20.63
N ALA A 101 10.56 -5.15 19.84
CA ALA A 101 10.66 -4.75 18.43
C ALA A 101 11.58 -3.53 18.21
N LYS A 102 11.59 -2.59 19.14
CA LYS A 102 12.30 -1.31 19.04
C LYS A 102 13.83 -1.44 18.98
N ARG A 103 14.41 -2.43 19.66
CA ARG A 103 15.86 -2.68 19.62
C ARG A 103 16.36 -3.20 18.27
N LYS A 104 15.50 -3.98 17.59
CA LYS A 104 15.83 -4.57 16.28
C LYS A 104 15.86 -3.52 15.18
N ILE A 105 14.92 -2.56 15.22
CA ILE A 105 14.82 -1.45 14.27
C ILE A 105 16.03 -0.52 14.37
N ALA A 106 16.46 -0.16 15.60
CA ALA A 106 17.64 0.68 15.81
C ALA A 106 18.92 0.05 15.22
N LYS A 107 19.06 -1.26 15.36
CA LYS A 107 20.23 -2.00 14.84
C LYS A 107 20.29 -2.05 13.30
N PHE A 108 19.13 -1.96 12.62
CA PHE A 108 19.08 -1.97 11.16
C PHE A 108 19.65 -0.71 10.52
N ILE A 109 19.50 0.47 11.13
CA ILE A 109 20.02 1.74 10.58
C ILE A 109 21.53 1.84 10.68
N GLU A 110 22.13 1.15 11.65
CA GLU A 110 23.59 1.08 11.81
C GLU A 110 24.25 0.06 10.88
N LEU A 111 23.47 -0.81 10.22
CA LEU A 111 23.96 -1.87 9.35
C LEU A 111 23.59 -1.57 7.89
N SER A 112 24.50 -1.89 6.96
CA SER A 112 24.34 -1.62 5.52
C SER A 112 23.02 -2.13 4.93
N ASP A 113 22.55 -1.48 3.85
CA ASP A 113 21.30 -1.76 3.10
C ASP A 113 21.13 -3.21 2.58
N GLU A 114 22.12 -4.07 2.76
CA GLU A 114 22.18 -5.41 2.20
C GLU A 114 21.70 -6.53 3.15
N ASN A 115 21.33 -6.23 4.39
CA ASN A 115 20.91 -7.29 5.31
C ASN A 115 19.43 -7.67 5.15
N ILE A 116 19.18 -8.61 4.25
CA ILE A 116 17.85 -9.12 3.94
C ILE A 116 17.20 -9.79 5.16
N ASP A 117 17.97 -10.42 6.03
CA ASP A 117 17.44 -11.09 7.23
C ASP A 117 16.80 -10.10 8.18
N GLN A 118 17.41 -8.92 8.36
CA GLN A 118 16.82 -7.86 9.20
C GLN A 118 15.56 -7.27 8.58
N LYS A 119 15.54 -7.11 7.26
CA LYS A 119 14.32 -6.68 6.57
C LYS A 119 13.20 -7.70 6.72
N VAL A 120 13.51 -9.00 6.65
CA VAL A 120 12.52 -10.06 6.88
C VAL A 120 11.99 -10.03 8.31
N GLU A 121 12.86 -9.81 9.33
CA GLU A 121 12.40 -9.61 10.71
C GLU A 121 11.42 -8.43 10.82
N ILE A 122 11.77 -7.28 10.22
CA ILE A 122 10.91 -6.09 10.23
C ILE A 122 9.58 -6.33 9.51
N ILE A 123 9.63 -6.98 8.34
CA ILE A 123 8.45 -7.33 7.55
C ILE A 123 7.52 -8.23 8.36
N MET A 124 8.08 -9.27 8.98
CA MET A 124 7.27 -10.23 9.74
C MET A 124 6.71 -9.62 11.03
N ASP A 125 7.52 -8.80 11.73
CA ASP A 125 7.04 -8.06 12.89
C ASP A 125 5.88 -7.13 12.49
N HIS A 126 6.05 -6.33 11.43
CA HIS A 126 5.01 -5.45 10.93
C HIS A 126 3.75 -6.20 10.47
N PHE A 127 3.91 -7.34 9.79
CA PHE A 127 2.79 -8.11 9.23
C PHE A 127 1.98 -8.84 10.31
N ILE A 128 2.66 -9.35 11.35
CA ILE A 128 2.03 -10.11 12.43
C ILE A 128 1.58 -9.18 13.58
N SER A 129 2.51 -8.34 14.09
CA SER A 129 2.28 -7.58 15.33
C SER A 129 1.33 -6.41 15.17
N HIS A 130 1.10 -5.96 13.93
CA HIS A 130 0.18 -4.85 13.63
C HIS A 130 -1.18 -5.33 13.10
N ASP A 131 -1.53 -6.58 13.35
CA ASP A 131 -2.79 -7.22 12.92
C ASP A 131 -3.08 -7.10 11.41
N ILE A 132 -2.03 -6.83 10.59
CA ILE A 132 -2.21 -6.69 9.14
C ILE A 132 -2.61 -8.02 8.52
N MET A 133 -2.04 -9.12 9.00
CA MET A 133 -2.43 -10.47 8.59
C MET A 133 -3.88 -10.79 8.99
N ALA A 134 -4.39 -10.20 10.07
CA ALA A 134 -5.77 -10.37 10.54
C ALA A 134 -6.81 -9.62 9.67
N GLU A 135 -6.38 -8.69 8.81
CA GLU A 135 -7.28 -8.05 7.85
C GLU A 135 -8.04 -9.11 7.03
N LEU A 136 -9.23 -8.77 6.59
CA LEU A 136 -10.12 -9.67 5.85
C LEU A 136 -10.48 -10.97 6.61
N GLY A 137 -10.57 -10.90 7.94
CA GLY A 137 -10.86 -12.07 8.77
C GLY A 137 -9.74 -13.11 8.81
N GLY A 138 -8.48 -12.66 8.73
CA GLY A 138 -7.29 -13.53 8.74
C GLY A 138 -6.85 -14.00 7.35
N GLN A 139 -7.44 -13.48 6.28
CA GLN A 139 -7.07 -13.82 4.90
C GLN A 139 -6.10 -12.79 4.27
N GLY A 140 -5.60 -11.84 5.04
CA GLY A 140 -4.69 -10.81 4.57
C GLY A 140 -3.40 -11.39 4.01
N LYS A 141 -2.99 -10.93 2.80
CA LYS A 141 -1.78 -11.37 2.11
C LYS A 141 -0.82 -10.21 1.90
N ALA A 142 0.46 -10.53 1.83
CA ALA A 142 1.53 -9.56 1.62
C ALA A 142 2.31 -9.83 0.33
N MET A 143 2.79 -8.76 -0.31
CA MET A 143 3.71 -8.84 -1.44
C MET A 143 5.01 -8.12 -1.10
N ILE A 144 6.15 -8.78 -1.37
CA ILE A 144 7.48 -8.19 -1.24
C ILE A 144 8.03 -7.92 -2.63
N VAL A 145 8.25 -6.64 -2.96
CA VAL A 145 8.78 -6.20 -4.25
C VAL A 145 10.29 -6.04 -4.14
N THR A 146 11.04 -6.93 -4.77
CA THR A 146 12.50 -6.97 -4.69
C THR A 146 13.17 -6.28 -5.88
N SER A 147 14.44 -5.90 -5.71
CA SER A 147 15.22 -5.23 -6.75
C SER A 147 15.52 -6.09 -7.96
N GLY A 148 15.52 -7.41 -7.81
CA GLY A 148 15.82 -8.35 -8.88
C GLY A 148 15.65 -9.81 -8.45
N ARG A 149 15.89 -10.72 -9.39
CA ARG A 149 15.71 -12.17 -9.19
C ARG A 149 16.61 -12.74 -8.10
N GLU A 150 17.88 -12.33 -8.02
CA GLU A 150 18.81 -12.75 -6.98
C GLU A 150 18.31 -12.31 -5.58
N ALA A 151 17.84 -11.08 -5.47
CA ALA A 151 17.24 -10.58 -4.25
C ALA A 151 16.01 -11.43 -3.86
N ALA A 152 15.14 -11.77 -4.81
CA ALA A 152 13.97 -12.60 -4.54
C ALA A 152 14.36 -14.00 -4.02
N VAL A 153 15.40 -14.62 -4.60
CA VAL A 153 15.95 -15.88 -4.11
C VAL A 153 16.45 -15.75 -2.66
N LYS A 154 17.24 -14.71 -2.38
CA LYS A 154 17.76 -14.43 -1.04
C LYS A 154 16.63 -14.19 -0.02
N TYR A 155 15.63 -13.40 -0.39
CA TYR A 155 14.45 -13.18 0.45
C TYR A 155 13.72 -14.49 0.79
N GLN A 156 13.45 -15.36 -0.19
CA GLN A 156 12.77 -16.62 0.10
C GLN A 156 13.60 -17.54 1.00
N LYS A 157 14.92 -17.60 0.81
CA LYS A 157 15.84 -18.32 1.71
C LYS A 157 15.77 -17.76 3.14
N SER A 158 15.76 -16.44 3.27
CA SER A 158 15.66 -15.75 4.55
C SER A 158 14.31 -15.99 5.23
N PHE A 159 13.19 -15.92 4.51
CA PHE A 159 11.87 -16.27 5.06
C PHE A 159 11.80 -17.71 5.55
N LYS A 160 12.30 -18.69 4.77
CA LYS A 160 12.36 -20.11 5.18
C LYS A 160 13.17 -20.29 6.46
N ARG A 161 14.31 -19.59 6.58
CA ARG A 161 15.14 -19.60 7.79
C ARG A 161 14.38 -18.99 8.97
N TYR A 162 13.81 -17.81 8.80
CA TYR A 162 13.03 -17.12 9.81
C TYR A 162 11.87 -17.96 10.33
N PHE A 163 11.09 -18.58 9.44
CA PHE A 163 9.97 -19.47 9.83
C PHE A 163 10.46 -20.66 10.66
N LYS A 164 11.58 -21.26 10.27
CA LYS A 164 12.17 -22.38 11.01
C LYS A 164 12.66 -21.95 12.40
N GLU A 165 13.37 -20.84 12.50
CA GLU A 165 13.93 -20.32 13.76
C GLU A 165 12.85 -19.88 14.74
N HIS A 166 11.74 -19.33 14.25
CA HIS A 166 10.62 -18.86 15.06
C HIS A 166 9.48 -19.88 15.17
N HIS A 167 9.66 -21.10 14.68
CA HIS A 167 8.65 -22.18 14.69
C HIS A 167 7.30 -21.77 14.07
N ILE A 168 7.32 -20.91 13.04
CA ILE A 168 6.13 -20.45 12.34
C ILE A 168 5.75 -21.47 11.28
N THR A 169 4.59 -22.11 11.44
CA THR A 169 4.04 -23.09 10.51
C THR A 169 2.75 -22.62 9.81
N SER A 170 2.17 -21.53 10.30
CA SER A 170 0.90 -20.99 9.81
C SER A 170 1.06 -19.98 8.65
N ILE A 171 2.29 -19.64 8.26
CA ILE A 171 2.59 -18.67 7.22
C ILE A 171 3.48 -19.32 6.17
N GLY A 172 3.04 -19.29 4.91
CA GLY A 172 3.83 -19.73 3.77
C GLY A 172 4.29 -18.57 2.89
N ALA A 173 5.48 -18.71 2.29
CA ALA A 173 6.04 -17.74 1.36
C ALA A 173 6.35 -18.37 0.01
N LEU A 174 5.83 -17.77 -1.06
CA LEU A 174 6.13 -18.11 -2.45
C LEU A 174 7.03 -17.06 -3.09
N VAL A 175 7.83 -17.46 -4.07
CA VAL A 175 8.62 -16.55 -4.89
C VAL A 175 8.14 -16.57 -6.35
N ALA A 176 8.16 -15.41 -7.00
CA ALA A 176 7.75 -15.26 -8.39
C ALA A 176 8.79 -14.47 -9.19
N PHE A 177 9.42 -15.13 -10.16
CA PHE A 177 10.31 -14.52 -11.13
C PHE A 177 10.39 -15.37 -12.41
N SER A 178 10.74 -14.75 -13.54
CA SER A 178 10.85 -15.47 -14.81
C SER A 178 12.28 -15.96 -15.05
N GLY A 179 12.40 -17.13 -15.66
CA GLY A 179 13.68 -17.71 -16.05
C GLY A 179 14.49 -18.30 -14.88
N LYS A 180 15.79 -18.36 -15.06
CA LYS A 180 16.75 -19.01 -14.14
C LYS A 180 17.67 -17.99 -13.49
N VAL A 181 18.08 -18.24 -12.25
CA VAL A 181 19.12 -17.50 -11.53
C VAL A 181 20.20 -18.47 -11.12
N SER A 182 21.45 -18.22 -11.54
CA SER A 182 22.61 -18.99 -11.08
C SER A 182 23.33 -18.21 -9.99
N MET A 183 23.43 -18.79 -8.80
CA MET A 183 24.04 -18.19 -7.62
C MET A 183 24.60 -19.28 -6.71
N ASP A 184 25.82 -19.08 -6.17
CA ASP A 184 26.48 -20.04 -5.27
C ASP A 184 26.61 -21.45 -5.92
N ASP A 185 26.99 -21.52 -7.20
CA ASP A 185 27.09 -22.73 -8.01
C ASP A 185 25.80 -23.57 -8.11
N GLN A 186 24.66 -22.93 -7.85
CA GLN A 186 23.34 -23.54 -7.96
C GLN A 186 22.41 -22.73 -8.86
N ASP A 187 21.54 -23.45 -9.54
CA ASP A 187 20.50 -22.87 -10.37
C ASP A 187 19.16 -22.83 -9.63
N TYR A 188 18.55 -21.67 -9.62
CA TYR A 188 17.25 -21.43 -9.00
C TYR A 188 16.21 -21.06 -10.07
N THR A 189 15.09 -21.76 -10.07
CA THR A 189 13.90 -21.41 -10.83
C THR A 189 12.71 -21.26 -9.89
N GLU A 190 11.70 -20.54 -10.30
CA GLU A 190 10.46 -20.37 -9.54
C GLU A 190 9.88 -21.74 -9.12
N ALA A 191 9.80 -22.69 -10.07
CA ALA A 191 9.24 -24.01 -9.81
C ALA A 191 10.08 -24.81 -8.78
N LEU A 192 11.41 -24.78 -8.89
CA LEU A 192 12.30 -25.47 -7.94
C LEU A 192 12.18 -24.89 -6.53
N MET A 193 12.12 -23.57 -6.41
CA MET A 193 12.09 -22.89 -5.12
C MET A 193 10.76 -23.07 -4.38
N ASN A 194 9.65 -23.09 -5.12
CA ASN A 194 8.31 -23.23 -4.56
C ASN A 194 7.85 -24.68 -4.45
N GLY A 195 8.46 -25.61 -5.22
CA GLY A 195 7.93 -26.98 -5.36
C GLY A 195 6.59 -27.05 -6.10
N ILE A 196 6.27 -26.05 -6.91
CA ILE A 196 4.98 -25.85 -7.58
C ILE A 196 5.27 -25.44 -9.04
N ALA A 197 4.48 -25.94 -9.99
CA ALA A 197 4.55 -25.50 -11.38
C ALA A 197 4.19 -24.01 -11.51
N GLU A 198 4.87 -23.29 -12.42
CA GLU A 198 4.75 -21.82 -12.54
C GLU A 198 3.32 -21.36 -12.87
N ASP A 199 2.58 -22.14 -13.68
CA ASP A 199 1.19 -21.87 -14.06
C ASP A 199 0.23 -22.00 -12.86
N LYS A 200 0.58 -22.78 -11.83
CA LYS A 200 -0.22 -23.02 -10.63
C LYS A 200 0.06 -22.04 -9.49
N LEU A 201 1.06 -21.18 -9.62
CA LEU A 201 1.48 -20.29 -8.54
C LEU A 201 0.36 -19.35 -8.07
N LYS A 202 -0.43 -18.77 -8.99
CA LYS A 202 -1.54 -17.88 -8.64
C LYS A 202 -2.62 -18.59 -7.84
N GLU A 203 -3.01 -19.81 -8.27
CA GLU A 203 -3.99 -20.63 -7.56
C GLU A 203 -3.51 -21.00 -6.17
N ARG A 204 -2.25 -21.39 -6.04
CA ARG A 204 -1.64 -21.76 -4.75
C ARG A 204 -1.49 -20.55 -3.82
N PHE A 205 -1.15 -19.39 -4.34
CA PHE A 205 -1.09 -18.17 -3.53
C PHE A 205 -2.46 -17.73 -3.03
N ASP A 206 -3.56 -18.09 -3.68
CA ASP A 206 -4.90 -17.76 -3.21
C ASP A 206 -5.38 -18.65 -2.04
N THR A 207 -4.75 -19.80 -1.82
CA THR A 207 -5.04 -20.69 -0.66
C THR A 207 -4.56 -20.09 0.65
N ASP A 208 -5.06 -20.61 1.76
CA ASP A 208 -4.67 -20.18 3.11
C ASP A 208 -3.27 -20.70 3.55
N ASP A 209 -2.62 -21.55 2.73
CA ASP A 209 -1.26 -22.05 3.00
C ASP A 209 -0.19 -20.98 2.80
N TYR A 210 -0.46 -19.93 2.01
CA TYR A 210 0.52 -18.93 1.60
C TYR A 210 0.02 -17.52 1.81
N GLN A 211 0.69 -16.75 2.66
CA GLN A 211 0.36 -15.36 2.98
C GLN A 211 1.33 -14.37 2.34
N VAL A 212 2.53 -14.82 1.95
CA VAL A 212 3.60 -13.94 1.45
C VAL A 212 3.98 -14.31 0.03
N LEU A 213 4.01 -13.32 -0.88
CA LEU A 213 4.50 -13.46 -2.24
C LEU A 213 5.70 -12.54 -2.49
N ILE A 214 6.85 -13.12 -2.79
CA ILE A 214 8.09 -12.41 -3.07
C ILE A 214 8.25 -12.29 -4.58
N VAL A 215 8.30 -11.07 -5.13
CA VAL A 215 8.32 -10.85 -6.58
C VAL A 215 9.55 -10.09 -7.06
N ALA A 216 10.05 -10.50 -8.22
CA ALA A 216 11.06 -9.76 -8.98
C ALA A 216 10.54 -9.51 -10.39
N ASN A 217 10.12 -8.31 -10.73
CA ASN A 217 9.50 -7.88 -11.98
C ASN A 217 8.19 -8.62 -12.34
N LYS A 218 8.14 -9.95 -12.21
CA LYS A 218 6.93 -10.77 -12.43
C LYS A 218 5.83 -10.32 -11.47
N TYR A 219 4.60 -10.22 -11.95
CA TYR A 219 3.40 -9.81 -11.19
C TYR A 219 3.37 -8.36 -10.69
N GLN A 220 4.35 -7.54 -11.02
CA GLN A 220 4.23 -6.09 -10.83
C GLN A 220 3.17 -5.50 -11.78
N THR A 221 2.91 -6.17 -12.91
CA THR A 221 1.79 -5.90 -13.81
C THR A 221 0.99 -7.19 -14.05
N GLY A 222 -0.30 -7.07 -14.41
CA GLY A 222 -1.12 -8.24 -14.79
C GLY A 222 -1.44 -9.25 -13.68
N PHE A 223 -1.25 -8.89 -12.40
CA PHE A 223 -1.58 -9.72 -11.25
C PHE A 223 -2.77 -9.15 -10.48
N ASP A 224 -3.79 -9.95 -10.27
CA ASP A 224 -4.99 -9.57 -9.53
C ASP A 224 -5.15 -10.49 -8.32
N GLN A 225 -5.01 -9.91 -7.12
CA GLN A 225 -5.21 -10.59 -5.84
C GLN A 225 -5.87 -9.62 -4.86
N PRO A 226 -7.20 -9.67 -4.73
CA PRO A 226 -7.93 -8.76 -3.86
C PRO A 226 -7.54 -8.86 -2.38
N LYS A 227 -7.08 -10.04 -1.93
CA LYS A 227 -6.63 -10.27 -0.54
C LYS A 227 -5.28 -9.63 -0.20
N LEU A 228 -4.57 -9.00 -1.17
CA LEU A 228 -3.36 -8.24 -0.87
C LEU A 228 -3.69 -7.02 0.00
N VAL A 229 -3.21 -7.03 1.24
CA VAL A 229 -3.38 -5.96 2.22
C VAL A 229 -2.07 -5.24 2.53
N ALA A 230 -0.91 -5.87 2.32
CA ALA A 230 0.39 -5.28 2.56
C ALA A 230 1.32 -5.38 1.36
N MET A 231 2.16 -4.35 1.19
CA MET A 231 3.27 -4.37 0.23
C MET A 231 4.54 -3.83 0.87
N TYR A 232 5.61 -4.60 0.75
CA TYR A 232 6.94 -4.27 1.24
C TYR A 232 7.86 -4.01 0.05
N VAL A 233 8.34 -2.78 -0.09
CA VAL A 233 9.05 -2.35 -1.29
C VAL A 233 10.54 -2.24 -1.01
N ASP A 234 11.35 -3.15 -1.56
CA ASP A 234 12.81 -3.10 -1.54
C ASP A 234 13.37 -2.95 -2.97
N LYS A 235 12.75 -2.03 -3.70
CA LYS A 235 13.11 -1.70 -5.08
C LYS A 235 12.92 -0.21 -5.32
N LYS A 236 13.83 0.41 -6.09
CA LYS A 236 13.60 1.78 -6.55
C LYS A 236 12.49 1.77 -7.62
N LEU A 237 11.38 2.43 -7.29
CA LEU A 237 10.24 2.61 -8.16
C LEU A 237 10.25 4.02 -8.75
N ARG A 238 9.92 4.17 -10.03
CA ARG A 238 9.87 5.47 -10.71
C ARG A 238 8.65 5.53 -11.63
N ASP A 239 8.09 6.72 -11.78
CA ASP A 239 7.07 7.05 -12.76
C ASP A 239 5.92 6.01 -12.81
N VAL A 240 5.58 5.55 -13.99
CA VAL A 240 4.50 4.56 -14.24
C VAL A 240 4.71 3.26 -13.44
N ALA A 241 5.97 2.82 -13.26
CA ALA A 241 6.25 1.59 -12.52
C ALA A 241 5.83 1.67 -11.04
N ALA A 242 5.97 2.85 -10.40
CA ALA A 242 5.51 3.05 -9.04
C ALA A 242 3.98 2.91 -8.96
N VAL A 243 3.26 3.58 -9.85
CA VAL A 243 1.80 3.52 -9.91
C VAL A 243 1.31 2.10 -10.18
N GLN A 244 1.87 1.43 -11.19
CA GLN A 244 1.46 0.07 -11.56
C GLN A 244 1.73 -0.95 -10.47
N THR A 245 2.85 -0.81 -9.75
CA THR A 245 3.21 -1.72 -8.66
C THR A 245 2.30 -1.50 -7.45
N LEU A 246 2.22 -0.28 -6.92
CA LEU A 246 1.47 0.03 -5.72
C LEU A 246 -0.05 -0.15 -5.91
N SER A 247 -0.57 0.09 -7.11
CA SER A 247 -1.99 -0.13 -7.42
C SER A 247 -2.43 -1.61 -7.38
N ARG A 248 -1.52 -2.56 -7.12
CA ARG A 248 -1.93 -3.96 -6.81
C ARG A 248 -2.70 -4.05 -5.49
N LEU A 249 -2.48 -3.10 -4.57
CA LEU A 249 -3.17 -3.04 -3.28
C LEU A 249 -4.55 -2.40 -3.36
N ASN A 250 -4.88 -1.69 -4.42
CA ASN A 250 -6.08 -0.86 -4.49
C ASN A 250 -7.40 -1.63 -4.67
N ARG A 251 -7.36 -2.95 -4.79
CA ARG A 251 -8.56 -3.79 -4.96
C ARG A 251 -9.42 -3.79 -3.71
N THR A 252 -10.71 -3.56 -3.87
CA THR A 252 -11.69 -3.73 -2.82
C THR A 252 -12.08 -5.21 -2.67
N VAL A 253 -12.59 -5.58 -1.50
CA VAL A 253 -13.12 -6.92 -1.23
C VAL A 253 -14.53 -6.76 -0.71
N GLY A 254 -15.51 -7.38 -1.38
CA GLY A 254 -16.91 -7.30 -0.98
C GLY A 254 -17.12 -7.79 0.47
N GLY A 255 -17.89 -7.02 1.25
CA GLY A 255 -18.20 -7.36 2.65
C GLY A 255 -17.11 -6.95 3.66
N TYR A 256 -15.97 -6.40 3.22
CA TYR A 256 -14.88 -5.97 4.10
C TYR A 256 -14.53 -4.50 3.88
N ASN A 257 -14.21 -3.81 4.99
CA ASN A 257 -13.57 -2.49 4.94
C ASN A 257 -12.04 -2.67 4.93
N LYS A 258 -11.52 -3.15 3.81
CA LYS A 258 -10.11 -3.47 3.64
C LYS A 258 -9.24 -2.23 3.82
N LYS A 259 -8.19 -2.38 4.61
CA LYS A 259 -7.08 -1.42 4.70
C LYS A 259 -5.88 -1.96 3.92
N SER A 260 -5.13 -1.05 3.30
CA SER A 260 -3.90 -1.40 2.58
C SER A 260 -2.72 -0.68 3.20
N PHE A 261 -1.56 -1.38 3.31
CA PHE A 261 -0.37 -0.89 3.97
C PHE A 261 0.84 -1.00 3.04
N VAL A 262 1.66 0.04 2.99
CA VAL A 262 2.93 0.01 2.25
C VAL A 262 4.05 0.43 3.18
N LEU A 263 5.06 -0.44 3.32
CA LEU A 263 6.33 -0.10 3.96
C LEU A 263 7.45 -0.13 2.92
N ASP A 264 8.05 1.03 2.67
CA ASP A 264 9.03 1.22 1.61
C ASP A 264 10.44 1.44 2.17
N PHE A 265 11.39 0.58 1.77
CA PHE A 265 12.79 0.63 2.21
C PHE A 265 13.68 1.47 1.30
N LYS A 266 13.23 1.81 0.08
CA LYS A 266 14.10 2.36 -0.98
C LYS A 266 13.67 3.73 -1.52
N ASN A 267 12.39 4.05 -1.47
CA ASN A 267 11.88 5.27 -2.09
C ASN A 267 11.57 6.33 -1.03
N THR A 268 11.50 7.58 -1.46
CA THR A 268 11.06 8.70 -0.62
C THR A 268 9.61 9.04 -0.93
N TYR A 269 8.98 9.82 -0.04
CA TYR A 269 7.62 10.35 -0.29
C TYR A 269 7.57 11.17 -1.58
N GLU A 270 8.62 11.98 -1.83
CA GLU A 270 8.71 12.84 -3.00
C GLU A 270 8.78 12.03 -4.29
N ASP A 271 9.55 10.93 -4.32
CA ASP A 271 9.64 10.04 -5.47
C ASP A 271 8.27 9.48 -5.85
N ILE A 272 7.55 8.98 -4.84
CA ILE A 272 6.24 8.34 -5.04
C ILE A 272 5.16 9.37 -5.36
N ASN A 273 5.15 10.52 -4.67
CA ASN A 273 4.27 11.64 -4.99
C ASN A 273 4.42 12.09 -6.44
N LYS A 274 5.65 12.31 -6.87
CA LYS A 274 5.95 12.71 -8.24
C LYS A 274 5.44 11.69 -9.26
N ALA A 275 5.58 10.38 -8.94
CA ALA A 275 5.11 9.32 -9.81
C ALA A 275 3.58 9.28 -9.91
N PHE A 276 2.87 9.54 -8.81
CA PHE A 276 1.40 9.51 -8.77
C PHE A 276 0.73 10.83 -9.21
N ALA A 277 1.42 11.97 -9.13
CA ALA A 277 0.85 13.29 -9.42
C ALA A 277 0.11 13.40 -10.78
N PRO A 278 0.58 12.78 -11.88
CA PRO A 278 -0.16 12.81 -13.15
C PRO A 278 -1.51 12.11 -13.12
N TYR A 279 -1.70 11.17 -12.18
CA TYR A 279 -2.91 10.32 -12.07
C TYR A 279 -3.82 10.76 -10.93
N TYR A 280 -3.26 11.44 -9.94
CA TYR A 280 -3.96 12.09 -8.83
C TYR A 280 -3.88 13.60 -9.03
N LYS A 281 -4.92 14.24 -9.52
CA LYS A 281 -4.93 15.70 -9.67
C LYS A 281 -4.81 16.47 -8.35
N GLU A 282 -4.95 15.80 -7.19
CA GLU A 282 -4.74 16.34 -5.84
C GLU A 282 -4.37 15.17 -4.90
N THR A 283 -3.11 14.78 -4.83
CA THR A 283 -2.63 13.93 -3.75
C THR A 283 -1.82 14.81 -2.80
N ILE A 284 -2.36 15.03 -1.62
CA ILE A 284 -1.59 15.54 -0.51
C ILE A 284 -0.98 14.31 0.18
N LEU A 285 0.17 13.87 -0.29
CA LEU A 285 1.08 13.17 0.61
C LEU A 285 1.70 14.25 1.49
N SER A 286 1.28 14.30 2.74
CA SER A 286 1.92 15.17 3.71
C SER A 286 3.39 14.78 3.83
N GLU A 287 4.26 15.77 3.69
CA GLU A 287 5.66 15.70 4.09
C GLU A 287 5.71 15.09 5.50
N THR A 288 6.70 14.27 5.75
CA THR A 288 7.07 13.61 7.01
C THR A 288 6.11 13.87 8.17
N ILE A 289 5.15 12.97 8.42
CA ILE A 289 4.27 13.05 9.59
C ILE A 289 5.15 12.93 10.84
N THR A 290 5.17 13.98 11.63
CA THR A 290 5.81 13.99 12.95
C THR A 290 4.73 13.86 14.04
N PRO A 291 5.04 13.37 15.23
CA PRO A 291 4.10 13.41 16.35
C PRO A 291 3.50 14.79 16.59
N SER A 292 4.28 15.87 16.40
CA SER A 292 3.78 17.24 16.51
C SER A 292 2.69 17.57 15.51
N ASP A 293 2.71 17.02 14.29
CA ASP A 293 1.67 17.27 13.30
C ASP A 293 0.31 16.72 13.74
N VAL A 294 0.31 15.61 14.49
CA VAL A 294 -0.92 15.04 15.05
C VAL A 294 -1.46 15.94 16.13
N PHE A 295 -0.62 16.45 17.03
CA PHE A 295 -1.03 17.39 18.08
C PHE A 295 -1.55 18.71 17.50
N ASP A 296 -0.90 19.22 16.44
CA ASP A 296 -1.37 20.42 15.73
C ASP A 296 -2.73 20.21 15.08
N LEU A 297 -2.96 19.01 14.55
CA LEU A 297 -4.25 18.66 13.94
C LEU A 297 -5.34 18.46 15.01
N VAL A 298 -5.01 17.84 16.15
CA VAL A 298 -5.94 17.75 17.29
C VAL A 298 -6.33 19.15 17.75
N ARG A 299 -5.36 20.05 17.96
CA ARG A 299 -5.62 21.43 18.34
C ARG A 299 -6.55 22.16 17.37
N LYS A 300 -6.33 21.99 16.05
CA LYS A 300 -7.23 22.55 15.04
C LYS A 300 -8.65 21.97 15.11
N ILE A 301 -8.78 20.67 15.41
CA ILE A 301 -10.10 20.05 15.60
C ILE A 301 -10.79 20.61 16.86
N ASP A 302 -10.02 20.79 17.94
CA ASP A 302 -10.53 21.35 19.20
C ASP A 302 -10.98 22.82 19.04
N GLU A 303 -10.31 23.62 18.19
CA GLU A 303 -10.70 25.01 17.86
C GLU A 303 -12.11 25.11 17.28
N TYR A 304 -12.61 24.06 16.60
CA TYR A 304 -13.99 24.02 16.11
C TYR A 304 -15.03 23.75 17.21
N GLY A 305 -14.60 23.38 18.42
CA GLY A 305 -15.50 23.13 19.56
C GLY A 305 -16.53 22.01 19.35
N ILE A 306 -16.22 21.06 18.46
CA ILE A 306 -17.14 19.97 18.09
C ILE A 306 -17.24 18.92 19.18
N LEU A 307 -16.11 18.63 19.84
CA LEU A 307 -15.97 17.61 20.87
C LEU A 307 -15.65 18.28 22.21
N ASP A 308 -16.62 18.30 23.14
CA ASP A 308 -16.37 18.73 24.52
C ASP A 308 -15.64 17.62 25.27
N SER A 309 -14.75 18.00 26.17
CA SER A 309 -14.06 17.08 27.10
C SER A 309 -15.02 16.19 27.88
N ASP A 310 -16.16 16.74 28.33
CA ASP A 310 -17.18 15.99 29.05
C ASP A 310 -17.85 14.94 28.17
N VAL A 311 -18.16 15.28 26.91
CA VAL A 311 -18.74 14.36 25.93
C VAL A 311 -17.77 13.22 25.60
N ILE A 312 -16.48 13.53 25.45
CA ILE A 312 -15.43 12.54 25.24
C ILE A 312 -15.30 11.63 26.46
N HIS A 313 -15.28 12.21 27.68
CA HIS A 313 -15.14 11.44 28.88
C HIS A 313 -16.34 10.49 29.07
N GLU A 314 -17.56 10.98 28.91
CA GLU A 314 -18.79 10.17 29.03
C GLU A 314 -18.82 9.06 27.97
N PHE A 315 -18.42 9.36 26.71
CA PHE A 315 -18.35 8.38 25.64
C PHE A 315 -17.34 7.27 25.96
N ASN A 316 -16.17 7.62 26.49
CA ASN A 316 -15.12 6.67 26.85
C ASN A 316 -15.53 5.75 27.99
N GLN A 317 -16.35 6.21 28.96
CA GLN A 317 -16.89 5.36 30.00
C GLN A 317 -17.71 4.19 29.46
N PHE A 318 -18.42 4.39 28.31
CA PHE A 318 -19.14 3.31 27.63
C PHE A 318 -18.24 2.53 26.68
N LEU A 319 -17.26 3.18 26.06
CA LEU A 319 -16.39 2.56 25.04
C LEU A 319 -15.52 1.45 25.64
N TYR A 320 -15.01 1.62 26.84
CA TYR A 320 -14.08 0.67 27.49
C TYR A 320 -14.75 -0.37 28.37
N GLN A 321 -16.10 -0.47 28.37
CA GLN A 321 -16.80 -1.55 29.06
C GLN A 321 -16.65 -2.87 28.30
N GLU A 322 -16.36 -3.96 29.01
CA GLU A 322 -16.26 -5.32 28.41
C GLU A 322 -17.58 -5.80 27.79
N LYS A 323 -18.72 -5.46 28.37
CA LYS A 323 -20.04 -5.78 27.85
C LYS A 323 -20.90 -4.52 27.79
N ARG A 324 -21.43 -4.21 26.60
CA ARG A 324 -22.27 -3.03 26.36
C ARG A 324 -23.71 -3.46 26.13
N SER A 325 -24.63 -2.88 26.91
CA SER A 325 -26.06 -3.05 26.72
C SER A 325 -26.56 -2.26 25.51
N SER A 326 -27.77 -2.58 25.02
CA SER A 326 -28.45 -1.79 23.98
C SER A 326 -28.66 -0.33 24.41
N ARG A 327 -28.86 -0.09 25.72
CA ARG A 327 -29.02 1.25 26.30
C ARG A 327 -27.72 2.05 26.24
N ASP A 328 -26.57 1.40 26.46
CA ASP A 328 -25.25 2.05 26.38
C ASP A 328 -24.94 2.45 24.94
N LYS A 329 -25.25 1.58 23.97
CA LYS A 329 -25.13 1.91 22.54
C LYS A 329 -25.99 3.11 22.15
N GLN A 330 -27.21 3.20 22.64
CA GLN A 330 -28.10 4.35 22.41
C GLN A 330 -27.51 5.65 22.98
N LYS A 331 -26.97 5.59 24.20
CA LYS A 331 -26.30 6.77 24.82
C LYS A 331 -25.08 7.20 24.03
N MET A 332 -24.21 6.27 23.61
CA MET A 332 -23.07 6.56 22.75
C MET A 332 -23.51 7.24 21.44
N THR A 333 -24.56 6.73 20.81
CA THR A 333 -25.12 7.34 19.60
C THR A 333 -25.63 8.75 19.85
N ALA A 334 -26.29 9.00 21.00
CA ALA A 334 -26.78 10.33 21.36
C ALA A 334 -25.62 11.33 21.57
N LEU A 335 -24.52 10.89 22.20
CA LEU A 335 -23.31 11.71 22.37
C LEU A 335 -22.64 12.05 21.02
N LEU A 336 -22.54 11.09 20.12
CA LEU A 336 -22.04 11.35 18.75
C LEU A 336 -22.94 12.32 17.98
N ASN A 337 -24.26 12.20 18.13
CA ASN A 337 -25.20 13.09 17.46
C ASN A 337 -25.07 14.55 17.95
N LYS A 338 -24.68 14.81 19.20
CA LYS A 338 -24.38 16.17 19.66
C LYS A 338 -23.24 16.79 18.85
N GLY A 339 -22.15 16.05 18.61
CA GLY A 339 -21.05 16.50 17.76
C GLY A 339 -21.50 16.73 16.29
N CYS A 340 -22.27 15.81 15.75
CA CYS A 340 -22.82 15.95 14.40
C CYS A 340 -23.74 17.17 14.25
N SER A 341 -24.51 17.52 15.27
CA SER A 341 -25.37 18.70 15.27
C SER A 341 -24.53 19.99 15.21
N ARG A 342 -23.47 20.08 16.00
CA ARG A 342 -22.54 21.21 15.97
C ARG A 342 -21.87 21.37 14.59
N ILE A 343 -21.47 20.28 13.94
CA ILE A 343 -20.91 20.36 12.59
C ILE A 343 -21.90 20.99 11.61
N ARG A 344 -23.19 20.70 11.75
CA ARG A 344 -24.24 21.25 10.88
C ARG A 344 -24.47 22.74 11.05
N GLU A 345 -24.03 23.36 12.14
CA GLU A 345 -24.12 24.80 12.38
C GLU A 345 -23.11 25.61 11.56
N PHE A 346 -22.06 24.96 11.05
CA PHE A 346 -21.09 25.58 10.17
C PHE A 346 -21.62 25.66 8.73
N ASP A 347 -21.14 26.65 7.97
CA ASP A 347 -21.39 26.73 6.53
C ASP A 347 -20.78 25.53 5.79
N VAL A 348 -21.13 25.38 4.52
CA VAL A 348 -20.70 24.22 3.70
C VAL A 348 -19.17 24.12 3.64
N LYS A 349 -18.47 25.26 3.61
CA LYS A 349 -17.00 25.30 3.58
C LYS A 349 -16.43 24.85 4.92
N GLY A 350 -16.95 25.35 6.04
CA GLY A 350 -16.54 24.93 7.39
C GLY A 350 -16.80 23.44 7.64
N GLN A 351 -17.98 22.92 7.25
CA GLN A 351 -18.26 21.50 7.34
C GLN A 351 -17.25 20.63 6.55
N LEU A 352 -16.84 21.11 5.36
CA LEU A 352 -15.86 20.42 4.55
C LEU A 352 -14.46 20.44 5.19
N GLU A 353 -14.06 21.56 5.77
CA GLU A 353 -12.77 21.71 6.49
C GLU A 353 -12.71 20.83 7.72
N ILE A 354 -13.78 20.81 8.52
CA ILE A 354 -13.92 19.94 9.70
C ILE A 354 -13.81 18.48 9.29
N LYS A 355 -14.53 18.07 8.25
CA LYS A 355 -14.47 16.69 7.71
C LYS A 355 -13.07 16.30 7.22
N LYS A 356 -12.35 17.25 6.58
CA LYS A 356 -10.95 17.06 6.19
C LYS A 356 -10.05 16.89 7.42
N GLY A 357 -10.25 17.72 8.45
CA GLY A 357 -9.53 17.65 9.73
C GLY A 357 -9.68 16.29 10.40
N PHE A 358 -10.90 15.82 10.60
CA PHE A 358 -11.15 14.49 11.20
C PHE A 358 -10.58 13.35 10.37
N ARG A 359 -10.72 13.38 9.06
CA ARG A 359 -10.11 12.36 8.18
C ARG A 359 -8.59 12.38 8.26
N GLY A 360 -7.98 13.57 8.28
CA GLY A 360 -6.54 13.74 8.48
C GLY A 360 -6.07 13.15 9.80
N PHE A 361 -6.78 13.47 10.89
CA PHE A 361 -6.49 12.94 12.23
C PHE A 361 -6.58 11.41 12.27
N LEU A 362 -7.68 10.83 11.80
CA LEU A 362 -7.85 9.38 11.77
C LEU A 362 -6.74 8.69 10.96
N ARG A 363 -6.34 9.27 9.83
CA ARG A 363 -5.24 8.76 9.02
C ARG A 363 -3.91 8.80 9.79
N MET A 364 -3.56 9.95 10.36
CA MET A 364 -2.32 10.12 11.11
C MET A 364 -2.30 9.26 12.37
N TYR A 365 -3.40 9.21 13.11
CA TYR A 365 -3.54 8.42 14.33
C TYR A 365 -3.45 6.92 14.05
N THR A 366 -4.13 6.43 13.01
CA THR A 366 -4.02 5.03 12.58
C THR A 366 -2.59 4.69 12.19
N PHE A 367 -1.92 5.59 11.46
CA PHE A 367 -0.53 5.44 11.08
C PHE A 367 0.41 5.38 12.31
N LEU A 368 0.21 6.27 13.29
CA LEU A 368 0.99 6.28 14.53
C LEU A 368 0.81 5.01 15.35
N ILE A 369 -0.43 4.54 15.53
CA ILE A 369 -0.70 3.29 16.26
C ILE A 369 0.03 2.13 15.60
N GLN A 370 -0.02 2.02 14.27
CA GLN A 370 0.66 0.97 13.53
C GLN A 370 2.19 1.07 13.60
N ALA A 371 2.72 2.29 13.69
CA ALA A 371 4.15 2.51 13.85
C ALA A 371 4.64 2.28 15.31
N THR A 372 3.73 2.25 16.29
CA THR A 372 4.07 2.26 17.73
C THR A 372 3.51 1.06 18.51
N ALA A 373 2.59 0.28 17.93
CA ALA A 373 2.09 -0.96 18.51
C ALA A 373 3.07 -2.11 18.32
#